data_789c7c05882fe5f03379b0c03102398d
#
_entry.id   789c7c05882fe5f03379b0c03102398d
#
_cell.length_a   1.000
_cell.length_b   1.000
_cell.length_c   1.000
_cell.angle_alpha   90.00
_cell.angle_beta   90.00
_cell.angle_gamma   90.00
#
_symmetry.space_group_name_H-M   'P 1'
#
loop_
_entity.id
_entity.type
_entity.pdbx_description
1 polymer ?
#
loop_
_entity_poly.entity_id
_entity_poly.type
_entity_poly.pdbx_seq_one_letter_code
_entity_poly.pdbx_strand_id
1 'polypeptide(L)'
;MKEIMKINLRKANALQLSIQEAIKSIKFDTEVKVNEFQVAEDEIARLRNDFAAKQERHRGLLNSLYDIRKAVSQANSAQGVDVKLADVALMDKKIQYLADLAGKSVRDSAEVVAGKMEKLRNRKEDTRSLYYGHDATVDTSIFTAEDIAGFRIAVSMGKKAKQKLQDELLEINVRTEIELSADAVTVLTTEGLL
;
A
#
# COMPACT_ATOMS: atom_id res chain seq x y z
N MET A 1 -8.91 -20.18 34.65
CA MET A 1 -9.36 -19.83 33.25
C MET A 1 -8.26 -19.00 32.65
N LYS A 2 -7.70 -19.40 31.50
CA LYS A 2 -6.73 -18.56 30.77
C LYS A 2 -7.53 -17.37 30.23
N GLU A 3 -7.13 -16.18 30.57
CA GLU A 3 -7.76 -14.94 30.12
C GLU A 3 -7.54 -14.83 28.60
N ILE A 4 -8.64 -14.82 27.84
CA ILE A 4 -8.59 -14.67 26.38
C ILE A 4 -8.47 -13.18 26.11
N MET A 5 -7.34 -12.75 25.60
CA MET A 5 -7.11 -11.36 25.24
C MET A 5 -7.58 -11.10 23.80
N LYS A 6 -8.47 -10.11 23.63
CA LYS A 6 -8.95 -9.66 22.32
C LYS A 6 -8.34 -8.31 21.96
N ILE A 7 -7.94 -8.18 20.72
CA ILE A 7 -7.44 -6.91 20.15
C ILE A 7 -8.05 -6.69 18.77
N ASN A 8 -8.28 -5.43 18.40
CA ASN A 8 -8.79 -5.11 17.08
C ASN A 8 -7.69 -5.24 16.01
N LEU A 9 -8.08 -5.33 14.73
CA LEU A 9 -7.14 -5.50 13.61
C LEU A 9 -6.11 -4.36 13.54
N ARG A 10 -6.49 -3.13 13.87
CA ARG A 10 -5.57 -1.99 13.91
C ARG A 10 -4.46 -2.21 14.95
N LYS A 11 -4.82 -2.63 16.17
CA LYS A 11 -3.85 -2.93 17.22
C LYS A 11 -3.01 -4.15 16.86
N ALA A 12 -3.61 -5.16 16.24
CA ALA A 12 -2.91 -6.35 15.78
C ALA A 12 -1.84 -6.02 14.73
N ASN A 13 -2.13 -5.12 13.79
CA ASN A 13 -1.17 -4.67 12.78
C ASN A 13 -0.01 -3.88 13.41
N ALA A 14 -0.28 -2.97 14.35
CA ALA A 14 0.76 -2.26 15.09
C ALA A 14 1.64 -3.23 15.89
N LEU A 15 1.03 -4.20 16.58
CA LEU A 15 1.74 -5.21 17.37
C LEU A 15 2.67 -6.07 16.51
N GLN A 16 2.26 -6.46 15.30
CA GLN A 16 3.13 -7.17 14.36
C GLN A 16 4.40 -6.38 14.02
N LEU A 17 4.30 -5.07 13.85
CA LEU A 17 5.46 -4.21 13.59
C LEU A 17 6.40 -4.17 14.80
N SER A 18 5.85 -3.97 16.01
CA SER A 18 6.63 -3.96 17.25
C SER A 18 7.35 -5.30 17.49
N ILE A 19 6.68 -6.43 17.23
CA ILE A 19 7.30 -7.76 17.32
C ILE A 19 8.44 -7.91 16.30
N GLN A 20 8.28 -7.46 15.07
CA GLN A 20 9.33 -7.51 14.05
C GLN A 20 10.55 -6.67 14.46
N GLU A 21 10.35 -5.51 15.07
CA GLU A 21 11.43 -4.68 15.60
C GLU A 21 12.14 -5.36 16.77
N ALA A 22 11.37 -5.98 17.70
CA ALA A 22 11.95 -6.75 18.80
C ALA A 22 12.80 -7.93 18.28
N ILE A 23 12.31 -8.68 17.28
CA ILE A 23 13.08 -9.76 16.64
C ILE A 23 14.38 -9.23 16.02
N LYS A 24 14.34 -8.12 15.29
CA LYS A 24 15.52 -7.52 14.67
C LYS A 24 16.55 -7.02 15.69
N SER A 25 16.11 -6.64 16.88
CA SER A 25 16.98 -6.16 17.96
C SER A 25 17.82 -7.28 18.60
N ILE A 26 17.41 -8.55 18.46
CA ILE A 26 18.12 -9.69 19.03
C ILE A 26 19.39 -9.94 18.22
N LYS A 27 20.54 -9.72 18.84
CA LYS A 27 21.85 -10.01 18.24
C LYS A 27 22.41 -11.29 18.84
N PHE A 28 22.86 -12.18 17.97
CA PHE A 28 23.47 -13.44 18.35
C PHE A 28 25.00 -13.29 18.29
N ASP A 29 25.65 -13.42 19.45
CA ASP A 29 27.08 -13.48 19.54
C ASP A 29 27.54 -14.94 19.41
N THR A 30 28.28 -15.25 18.34
CA THR A 30 28.72 -16.62 18.01
C THR A 30 30.20 -16.80 18.18
N GLU A 31 30.95 -15.73 18.50
CA GLU A 31 32.39 -15.75 18.71
C GLU A 31 32.71 -15.43 20.16
N VAL A 32 33.62 -16.19 20.74
CA VAL A 32 34.15 -15.98 22.10
C VAL A 32 35.50 -15.27 22.00
N LYS A 33 35.64 -14.15 22.69
CA LYS A 33 36.92 -13.45 22.87
C LYS A 33 37.38 -13.64 24.31
N VAL A 34 38.49 -14.31 24.51
CA VAL A 34 39.05 -14.60 25.83
C VAL A 34 40.43 -13.95 25.94
N ASN A 35 40.72 -13.31 27.07
CA ASN A 35 42.03 -12.77 27.39
C ASN A 35 42.78 -13.68 28.39
N GLU A 36 44.05 -13.38 28.66
CA GLU A 36 44.91 -14.17 29.52
C GLU A 36 44.48 -14.28 30.99
N PHE A 37 43.53 -13.45 31.42
CA PHE A 37 43.02 -13.44 32.81
C PHE A 37 41.65 -14.17 32.94
N GLN A 38 41.13 -14.70 31.86
CA GLN A 38 39.81 -15.35 31.83
C GLN A 38 39.95 -16.86 31.62
N VAL A 39 39.08 -17.63 32.23
CA VAL A 39 38.96 -19.07 31.97
C VAL A 39 38.08 -19.27 30.72
N ALA A 40 38.69 -19.80 29.68
CA ALA A 40 38.02 -19.94 28.38
C ALA A 40 36.74 -20.78 28.45
N GLU A 41 36.74 -21.85 29.26
CA GLU A 41 35.58 -22.75 29.43
C GLU A 41 34.37 -22.03 30.04
N ASP A 42 34.59 -21.18 31.04
CA ASP A 42 33.54 -20.41 31.71
C ASP A 42 32.91 -19.38 30.77
N GLU A 43 33.72 -18.67 29.98
CA GLU A 43 33.26 -17.70 29.02
C GLU A 43 32.45 -18.36 27.87
N ILE A 44 32.94 -19.53 27.40
CA ILE A 44 32.20 -20.33 26.41
C ILE A 44 30.86 -20.77 26.98
N ALA A 45 30.83 -21.29 28.22
CA ALA A 45 29.59 -21.73 28.88
C ALA A 45 28.59 -20.56 29.05
N ARG A 46 29.09 -19.40 29.49
CA ARG A 46 28.28 -18.18 29.65
C ARG A 46 27.66 -17.75 28.32
N LEU A 47 28.43 -17.67 27.24
CA LEU A 47 27.92 -17.26 25.93
C LEU A 47 26.95 -18.29 25.31
N ARG A 48 27.17 -19.58 25.55
CA ARG A 48 26.22 -20.62 25.12
C ARG A 48 24.87 -20.48 25.81
N ASN A 49 24.89 -20.19 27.13
CA ASN A 49 23.64 -19.96 27.87
C ASN A 49 22.92 -18.69 27.40
N ASP A 50 23.65 -17.58 27.15
CA ASP A 50 23.08 -16.35 26.57
C ASP A 50 22.52 -16.60 25.18
N PHE A 51 23.24 -17.32 24.33
CA PHE A 51 22.76 -17.70 23.00
C PHE A 51 21.46 -18.53 23.08
N ALA A 52 21.40 -19.53 23.97
CA ALA A 52 20.22 -20.35 24.15
C ALA A 52 19.01 -19.53 24.61
N ALA A 53 19.22 -18.60 25.55
CA ALA A 53 18.15 -17.69 26.02
C ALA A 53 17.66 -16.77 24.90
N LYS A 54 18.58 -16.16 24.13
CA LYS A 54 18.26 -15.31 22.96
C LYS A 54 17.53 -16.11 21.87
N GLN A 55 17.93 -17.35 21.64
CA GLN A 55 17.28 -18.24 20.66
C GLN A 55 15.84 -18.56 21.07
N GLU A 56 15.61 -18.86 22.35
CA GLU A 56 14.27 -19.13 22.88
C GLU A 56 13.35 -17.91 22.77
N ARG A 57 13.88 -16.73 23.17
CA ARG A 57 13.20 -15.46 23.02
C ARG A 57 12.84 -15.18 21.56
N HIS A 58 13.77 -15.35 20.62
CA HIS A 58 13.54 -15.18 19.19
C HIS A 58 12.46 -16.12 18.68
N ARG A 59 12.49 -17.40 19.07
CA ARG A 59 11.50 -18.41 18.69
C ARG A 59 10.12 -18.06 19.22
N GLY A 60 10.00 -17.63 20.48
CA GLY A 60 8.74 -17.21 21.08
C GLY A 60 8.10 -16.02 20.35
N LEU A 61 8.91 -14.99 20.05
CA LEU A 61 8.46 -13.82 19.29
C LEU A 61 8.03 -14.19 17.86
N LEU A 62 8.79 -15.06 17.18
CA LEU A 62 8.48 -15.51 15.83
C LEU A 62 7.16 -16.29 15.80
N ASN A 63 6.96 -17.20 16.72
CA ASN A 63 5.71 -17.96 16.83
C ASN A 63 4.52 -17.03 17.08
N SER A 64 4.65 -16.11 18.04
CA SER A 64 3.61 -15.12 18.34
C SER A 64 3.26 -14.24 17.15
N LEU A 65 4.27 -13.79 16.37
CA LEU A 65 4.06 -13.03 15.15
C LEU A 65 3.22 -13.79 14.13
N TYR A 66 3.55 -15.07 13.91
CA TYR A 66 2.83 -15.87 12.89
C TYR A 66 1.46 -16.30 13.36
N ASP A 67 1.23 -16.51 14.66
CA ASP A 67 -0.11 -16.75 15.21
C ASP A 67 -1.02 -15.53 15.01
N ILE A 68 -0.53 -14.32 15.29
CA ILE A 68 -1.25 -13.07 15.03
C ILE A 68 -1.53 -12.92 13.53
N ARG A 69 -0.54 -13.17 12.66
CA ARG A 69 -0.72 -13.09 11.20
C ARG A 69 -1.82 -14.01 10.70
N LYS A 70 -1.86 -15.24 11.19
CA LYS A 70 -2.91 -16.21 10.83
C LYS A 70 -4.28 -15.70 11.26
N ALA A 71 -4.40 -15.22 12.50
CA ALA A 71 -5.66 -14.68 13.04
C ALA A 71 -6.14 -13.44 12.25
N VAL A 72 -5.23 -12.52 11.92
CA VAL A 72 -5.53 -11.35 11.07
C VAL A 72 -5.96 -11.77 9.67
N SER A 73 -5.27 -12.74 9.06
CA SER A 73 -5.62 -13.24 7.72
C SER A 73 -7.01 -13.86 7.70
N GLN A 74 -7.36 -14.67 8.71
CA GLN A 74 -8.69 -15.26 8.84
C GLN A 74 -9.78 -14.19 9.02
N ALA A 75 -9.53 -13.20 9.88
CA ALA A 75 -10.46 -12.10 10.11
C ALA A 75 -10.65 -11.25 8.84
N ASN A 76 -9.59 -10.92 8.12
CA ASN A 76 -9.66 -10.18 6.84
C ASN A 76 -10.46 -10.95 5.78
N SER A 77 -10.22 -12.25 5.66
CA SER A 77 -10.98 -13.10 4.75
C SER A 77 -12.47 -13.13 5.09
N ALA A 78 -12.80 -13.29 6.38
CA ALA A 78 -14.19 -13.30 6.87
C ALA A 78 -14.92 -11.97 6.62
N GLN A 79 -14.20 -10.84 6.65
CA GLN A 79 -14.74 -9.50 6.41
C GLN A 79 -14.66 -9.06 4.94
N GLY A 80 -14.10 -9.87 4.05
CA GLY A 80 -13.96 -9.55 2.62
C GLY A 80 -13.02 -8.36 2.36
N VAL A 81 -12.01 -8.16 3.20
CA VAL A 81 -11.07 -7.02 3.12
C VAL A 81 -10.36 -6.99 1.77
N ASP A 82 -9.91 -8.15 1.26
CA ASP A 82 -9.18 -8.22 -0.02
C ASP A 82 -10.05 -7.77 -1.20
N VAL A 83 -11.34 -8.13 -1.18
CA VAL A 83 -12.30 -7.70 -2.21
C VAL A 83 -12.46 -6.18 -2.17
N LYS A 84 -12.65 -5.61 -0.97
CA LYS A 84 -12.79 -4.15 -0.81
C LYS A 84 -11.52 -3.40 -1.22
N LEU A 85 -10.34 -3.95 -0.94
CA LEU A 85 -9.06 -3.37 -1.40
C LEU A 85 -8.94 -3.40 -2.93
N ALA A 86 -9.38 -4.49 -3.58
CA ALA A 86 -9.42 -4.58 -5.03
C ALA A 86 -10.40 -3.55 -5.62
N ASP A 87 -11.56 -3.35 -5.00
CA ASP A 87 -12.53 -2.33 -5.42
C ASP A 87 -11.97 -0.91 -5.27
N VAL A 88 -11.25 -0.61 -4.19
CA VAL A 88 -10.55 0.68 -4.02
C VAL A 88 -9.52 0.88 -5.13
N ALA A 89 -8.72 -0.14 -5.44
CA ALA A 89 -7.72 -0.08 -6.52
C ALA A 89 -8.38 0.12 -7.90
N LEU A 90 -9.51 -0.55 -8.16
CA LEU A 90 -10.30 -0.35 -9.38
C LEU A 90 -10.82 1.10 -9.49
N MET A 91 -11.35 1.64 -8.38
CA MET A 91 -11.82 3.03 -8.35
C MET A 91 -10.68 4.02 -8.61
N ASP A 92 -9.48 3.79 -8.07
CA ASP A 92 -8.31 4.61 -8.36
C ASP A 92 -7.98 4.66 -9.85
N LYS A 93 -7.97 3.50 -10.51
CA LYS A 93 -7.70 3.42 -11.95
C LYS A 93 -8.79 4.13 -12.78
N LYS A 94 -10.06 3.96 -12.40
CA LYS A 94 -11.19 4.65 -13.06
C LYS A 94 -11.09 6.17 -12.90
N ILE A 95 -10.81 6.66 -11.69
CA ILE A 95 -10.65 8.08 -11.40
C ILE A 95 -9.48 8.65 -12.21
N GLN A 96 -8.33 7.97 -12.24
CA GLN A 96 -7.17 8.39 -13.02
C GLN A 96 -7.51 8.50 -14.51
N TYR A 97 -8.09 7.45 -15.10
CA TYR A 97 -8.51 7.43 -16.50
C TYR A 97 -9.47 8.58 -16.85
N LEU A 98 -10.50 8.78 -16.01
CA LEU A 98 -11.48 9.85 -16.23
C LEU A 98 -10.87 11.24 -16.02
N ALA A 99 -9.93 11.39 -15.10
CA ALA A 99 -9.21 12.65 -14.90
C ALA A 99 -8.34 13.00 -16.11
N ASP A 100 -7.69 12.01 -16.71
CA ASP A 100 -6.91 12.18 -17.94
C ASP A 100 -7.80 12.63 -19.11
N LEU A 101 -9.01 12.09 -19.22
CA LEU A 101 -10.00 12.53 -20.21
C LEU A 101 -10.53 13.94 -19.91
N ALA A 102 -10.82 14.24 -18.65
CA ALA A 102 -11.29 15.57 -18.21
C ALA A 102 -10.24 16.69 -18.41
N GLY A 103 -8.98 16.32 -18.56
CA GLY A 103 -7.87 17.24 -18.87
C GLY A 103 -7.66 17.47 -20.37
N LYS A 104 -8.39 16.79 -21.26
CA LYS A 104 -8.27 16.99 -22.70
C LYS A 104 -8.91 18.31 -23.13
N SER A 105 -8.46 18.81 -24.29
CA SER A 105 -9.04 20.02 -24.89
C SER A 105 -10.44 19.76 -25.42
N VAL A 106 -11.25 20.81 -25.43
CA VAL A 106 -12.56 20.81 -26.08
C VAL A 106 -12.37 20.94 -27.58
N ARG A 107 -13.27 20.33 -28.36
CA ARG A 107 -13.31 20.44 -29.81
C ARG A 107 -13.52 21.89 -30.24
N ASP A 108 -12.72 22.33 -31.21
CA ASP A 108 -12.90 23.61 -31.87
C ASP A 108 -14.29 23.67 -32.55
N SER A 109 -14.84 24.86 -32.68
CA SER A 109 -16.05 25.06 -33.49
C SER A 109 -15.78 24.79 -34.98
N ALA A 110 -16.82 24.46 -35.72
CA ALA A 110 -16.70 24.22 -37.17
C ALA A 110 -16.06 25.42 -37.92
N GLU A 111 -16.39 26.64 -37.47
CA GLU A 111 -15.81 27.87 -38.03
C GLU A 111 -14.31 28.00 -37.78
N VAL A 112 -13.85 27.67 -36.57
CA VAL A 112 -12.43 27.67 -36.20
C VAL A 112 -11.67 26.63 -37.01
N VAL A 113 -12.22 25.42 -37.13
CA VAL A 113 -11.64 24.35 -37.95
C VAL A 113 -11.56 24.76 -39.41
N ALA A 114 -12.63 25.33 -39.98
CA ALA A 114 -12.68 25.82 -41.34
C ALA A 114 -11.61 26.91 -41.57
N GLY A 115 -11.48 27.88 -40.68
CA GLY A 115 -10.45 28.92 -40.76
C GLY A 115 -9.01 28.38 -40.67
N LYS A 116 -8.77 27.35 -39.87
CA LYS A 116 -7.49 26.64 -39.78
C LYS A 116 -7.21 25.91 -41.14
N MET A 117 -8.22 25.27 -41.73
CA MET A 117 -8.11 24.57 -43.01
C MET A 117 -7.83 25.55 -44.15
N GLU A 118 -8.49 26.72 -44.16
CA GLU A 118 -8.26 27.74 -45.16
C GLU A 118 -6.82 28.30 -45.10
N LYS A 119 -6.35 28.63 -43.92
CA LYS A 119 -4.96 29.04 -43.69
C LYS A 119 -3.97 27.98 -44.18
N LEU A 120 -4.30 26.70 -43.99
CA LEU A 120 -3.47 25.59 -44.44
C LEU A 120 -3.41 25.51 -46.00
N ARG A 121 -4.56 25.72 -46.70
CA ARG A 121 -4.66 25.75 -48.14
C ARG A 121 -3.85 26.90 -48.74
N ASN A 122 -4.01 28.10 -48.19
CA ASN A 122 -3.31 29.30 -48.61
C ASN A 122 -1.79 29.21 -48.39
N ARG A 123 -1.31 28.45 -47.42
CA ARG A 123 0.09 28.21 -47.13
C ARG A 123 0.75 27.27 -48.18
N LYS A 124 -0.02 26.37 -48.83
CA LYS A 124 0.46 25.51 -49.90
C LYS A 124 0.76 26.25 -51.22
N GLU A 125 0.20 27.44 -51.40
CA GLU A 125 0.45 28.26 -52.59
C GLU A 125 1.76 29.06 -52.51
N ASP A 126 2.31 29.22 -51.27
CA ASP A 126 3.57 29.92 -51.04
C ASP A 126 4.75 28.93 -51.12
N THR A 127 5.02 28.46 -52.39
CA THR A 127 5.94 27.37 -52.70
C THR A 127 7.40 27.80 -52.61
N ARG A 128 7.96 27.94 -51.38
CA ARG A 128 9.42 28.03 -51.14
C ARG A 128 9.96 27.11 -50.05
N SER A 129 9.23 26.11 -49.63
CA SER A 129 9.73 25.11 -48.66
C SER A 129 9.70 23.72 -49.26
N LEU A 130 10.72 23.45 -50.12
CA LEU A 130 10.95 22.14 -50.75
C LEU A 130 11.51 21.06 -49.80
N TYR A 131 11.42 21.22 -48.48
CA TYR A 131 12.18 20.33 -47.60
C TYR A 131 11.45 19.66 -46.42
N TYR A 132 10.14 19.75 -46.27
CA TYR A 132 9.46 18.92 -45.29
C TYR A 132 8.10 18.43 -45.80
N GLY A 133 8.12 17.18 -46.32
CA GLY A 133 6.91 16.40 -46.63
C GLY A 133 6.18 15.94 -45.39
N HIS A 134 5.75 16.85 -44.54
CA HIS A 134 4.72 16.56 -43.58
C HIS A 134 3.39 16.93 -44.20
N ASP A 135 2.51 15.94 -44.34
CA ASP A 135 1.10 16.19 -44.63
C ASP A 135 0.59 17.17 -43.57
N ALA A 136 0.39 18.41 -44.01
CA ALA A 136 -0.06 19.45 -43.13
C ALA A 136 -1.51 19.15 -42.71
N THR A 137 -1.73 18.84 -41.44
CA THR A 137 -3.01 18.47 -40.85
C THR A 137 -3.50 19.57 -39.93
N VAL A 138 -4.81 19.62 -39.69
CA VAL A 138 -5.43 20.46 -38.67
C VAL A 138 -5.92 19.54 -37.58
N ASP A 139 -5.37 19.74 -36.38
CA ASP A 139 -5.73 18.96 -35.22
C ASP A 139 -6.85 19.69 -34.44
N THR A 140 -7.83 18.92 -34.01
CA THR A 140 -8.86 19.33 -33.06
C THR A 140 -9.25 18.16 -32.18
N SER A 141 -9.80 18.43 -30.99
CA SER A 141 -10.30 17.40 -30.10
C SER A 141 -11.59 16.75 -30.65
N ILE A 142 -11.86 15.53 -30.21
CA ILE A 142 -13.15 14.87 -30.47
C ILE A 142 -14.19 15.22 -29.39
N PHE A 143 -13.75 15.74 -28.23
CA PHE A 143 -14.59 15.95 -27.05
C PHE A 143 -15.31 17.31 -27.10
N THR A 144 -16.60 17.30 -26.79
CA THR A 144 -17.39 18.50 -26.55
C THR A 144 -17.15 19.05 -25.14
N ALA A 145 -17.61 20.29 -24.88
CA ALA A 145 -17.59 20.86 -23.53
C ALA A 145 -18.42 20.03 -22.55
N GLU A 146 -19.51 19.43 -23.04
CA GLU A 146 -20.41 18.57 -22.26
C GLU A 146 -19.71 17.25 -21.88
N ASP A 147 -18.97 16.63 -22.81
CA ASP A 147 -18.19 15.44 -22.53
C ASP A 147 -17.16 15.69 -21.40
N ILE A 148 -16.42 16.79 -21.51
CA ILE A 148 -15.43 17.18 -20.50
C ILE A 148 -16.09 17.45 -19.13
N ALA A 149 -17.26 18.14 -19.13
CA ALA A 149 -18.02 18.35 -17.91
C ALA A 149 -18.52 17.02 -17.31
N GLY A 150 -19.00 16.10 -18.15
CA GLY A 150 -19.41 14.75 -17.77
C GLY A 150 -18.26 13.96 -17.11
N PHE A 151 -17.05 13.99 -17.69
CA PHE A 151 -15.87 13.36 -17.09
C PHE A 151 -15.50 13.94 -15.72
N ARG A 152 -15.57 15.26 -15.55
CA ARG A 152 -15.34 15.92 -14.26
C ARG A 152 -16.34 15.49 -13.19
N ILE A 153 -17.61 15.39 -13.55
CA ILE A 153 -18.66 14.88 -12.65
C ILE A 153 -18.36 13.43 -12.28
N ALA A 154 -18.03 12.58 -13.25
CA ALA A 154 -17.71 11.17 -13.02
C ALA A 154 -16.49 11.00 -12.10
N VAL A 155 -15.44 11.83 -12.23
CA VAL A 155 -14.29 11.88 -11.31
C VAL A 155 -14.75 12.21 -9.89
N SER A 156 -15.61 13.21 -9.73
CA SER A 156 -16.11 13.59 -8.41
C SER A 156 -16.93 12.47 -7.75
N MET A 157 -17.79 11.81 -8.52
CA MET A 157 -18.59 10.66 -8.06
C MET A 157 -17.67 9.48 -7.68
N GLY A 158 -16.67 9.19 -8.51
CA GLY A 158 -15.70 8.15 -8.25
C GLY A 158 -14.91 8.38 -6.95
N LYS A 159 -14.47 9.62 -6.70
CA LYS A 159 -13.78 10.00 -5.44
C LYS A 159 -14.68 9.77 -4.21
N LYS A 160 -15.96 10.13 -4.28
CA LYS A 160 -16.90 9.88 -3.19
C LYS A 160 -17.13 8.39 -2.94
N ALA A 161 -17.28 7.60 -4.00
CA ALA A 161 -17.45 6.15 -3.89
C ALA A 161 -16.20 5.48 -3.28
N LYS A 162 -14.99 5.90 -3.72
CA LYS A 162 -13.73 5.44 -3.13
C LYS A 162 -13.65 5.78 -1.64
N GLN A 163 -13.97 7.02 -1.24
CA GLN A 163 -13.96 7.43 0.15
C GLN A 163 -14.85 6.54 1.01
N LYS A 164 -16.07 6.23 0.54
CA LYS A 164 -16.97 5.33 1.25
C LYS A 164 -16.36 3.94 1.48
N LEU A 165 -15.71 3.36 0.48
CA LEU A 165 -15.03 2.07 0.62
C LEU A 165 -13.87 2.14 1.63
N GLN A 166 -13.12 3.24 1.66
CA GLN A 166 -12.05 3.46 2.62
C GLN A 166 -12.59 3.61 4.04
N ASP A 167 -13.70 4.29 4.23
CA ASP A 167 -14.37 4.43 5.52
C ASP A 167 -14.87 3.06 6.04
N GLU A 168 -15.44 2.22 5.16
CA GLU A 168 -15.84 0.85 5.48
C GLU A 168 -14.62 -0.01 5.91
N LEU A 169 -13.50 0.10 5.20
CA LEU A 169 -12.26 -0.60 5.57
C LEU A 169 -11.72 -0.14 6.93
N LEU A 170 -11.78 1.17 7.20
CA LEU A 170 -11.39 1.71 8.49
C LEU A 170 -12.29 1.18 9.62
N GLU A 171 -13.60 1.13 9.39
CA GLU A 171 -14.56 0.57 10.34
C GLU A 171 -14.27 -0.90 10.64
N ILE A 172 -13.99 -1.71 9.61
CA ILE A 172 -13.58 -3.11 9.78
C ILE A 172 -12.32 -3.21 10.65
N ASN A 173 -11.30 -2.40 10.37
CA ASN A 173 -10.04 -2.43 11.12
C ASN A 173 -10.19 -2.06 12.61
N VAL A 174 -11.19 -1.23 12.94
CA VAL A 174 -11.41 -0.78 14.31
C VAL A 174 -12.37 -1.71 15.08
N ARG A 175 -13.38 -2.27 14.40
CA ARG A 175 -14.43 -3.07 15.05
C ARG A 175 -14.14 -4.57 15.07
N THR A 176 -13.41 -5.08 14.06
CA THR A 176 -13.11 -6.52 14.02
C THR A 176 -12.02 -6.86 15.03
N GLU A 177 -12.33 -7.78 15.93
CA GLU A 177 -11.41 -8.27 16.94
C GLU A 177 -10.88 -9.66 16.56
N ILE A 178 -9.64 -9.92 16.96
CA ILE A 178 -9.01 -11.24 16.94
C ILE A 178 -8.65 -11.65 18.37
N GLU A 179 -8.61 -12.95 18.61
CA GLU A 179 -8.17 -13.53 19.87
C GLU A 179 -6.68 -13.88 19.79
N LEU A 180 -5.91 -13.49 20.81
CA LEU A 180 -4.52 -13.88 20.94
C LEU A 180 -4.42 -15.24 21.64
N SER A 181 -3.51 -16.10 21.16
CA SER A 181 -3.20 -17.35 21.86
C SER A 181 -2.60 -17.06 23.24
N ALA A 182 -2.86 -17.91 24.22
CA ALA A 182 -2.33 -17.75 25.58
C ALA A 182 -0.79 -17.69 25.61
N ASP A 183 -0.15 -18.43 24.70
CA ASP A 183 1.31 -18.44 24.58
C ASP A 183 1.83 -17.11 24.01
N ALA A 184 1.14 -16.56 23.01
CA ALA A 184 1.47 -15.22 22.48
C ALA A 184 1.28 -14.15 23.55
N VAL A 185 0.18 -14.17 24.32
CA VAL A 185 -0.03 -13.22 25.43
C VAL A 185 1.11 -13.29 26.44
N THR A 186 1.52 -14.49 26.84
CA THR A 186 2.62 -14.67 27.81
C THR A 186 3.94 -14.09 27.28
N VAL A 187 4.32 -14.44 26.05
CA VAL A 187 5.55 -13.95 25.42
C VAL A 187 5.52 -12.43 25.28
N LEU A 188 4.44 -11.87 24.77
CA LEU A 188 4.33 -10.44 24.47
C LEU A 188 4.26 -9.58 25.74
N THR A 189 3.66 -10.11 26.82
CA THR A 189 3.68 -9.45 28.12
C THR A 189 5.09 -9.45 28.73
N THR A 190 5.83 -10.57 28.62
CA THR A 190 7.22 -10.64 29.09
C THR A 190 8.13 -9.67 28.34
N GLU A 191 7.86 -9.43 27.06
CA GLU A 191 8.59 -8.50 26.21
C GLU A 191 8.14 -7.03 26.38
N GLY A 192 7.08 -6.75 27.16
CA GLY A 192 6.52 -5.41 27.33
C GLY A 192 5.86 -4.84 26.07
N LEU A 193 5.33 -5.71 25.21
CA LEU A 193 4.70 -5.33 23.93
C LEU A 193 3.16 -5.26 24.03
N LEU A 194 2.58 -5.76 25.12
CA LEU A 194 1.14 -5.70 25.42
C LEU A 194 0.82 -4.70 26.50
#